data_fd9ad5a4bb0eaa1247b9c5205ba10f75
#
_entry.id   fd9ad5a4bb0eaa1247b9c5205ba10f75
#
_cell.length_a   1.000
_cell.length_b   1.000
_cell.length_c   1.000
_cell.angle_alpha   90.00
_cell.angle_beta   90.00
_cell.angle_gamma   90.00
#
_symmetry.space_group_name_H-M   'P 1'
#
loop_
_entity.id
_entity.type
_entity.pdbx_description
1 polymer ?
#
loop_
_entity_poly.entity_id
_entity_poly.type
_entity_poly.pdbx_seq_one_letter_code
_entity_poly.pdbx_strand_id
1 'polypeptide(L)'
;IISKIAIYFVNLKSLQINFTKYIAMISRDKITEIFCMADDFCKLYDRFIKANGLAPKRDKSKRKYHRDSRMSSAEIITIMILFHLSGYKCFKHFYINEVQEHMTDIFPKTVAYNRFTELERTVVIPFILFVKRCCMGKCTGISFVDSTLLRVCRNQRIHMHKVFKGIAQRGQCSMGWFYGFKLHLICNEMGELLSFMVTPGNVDDREPLKNKTFVEQLFGKLVGDKGYISKDIFSKLFVDGIQLITKLRNNMKGQIMTLSDKILLRKRAIIETINDELKNIAQIEHSRHRSVTGFTVNLMAGLAAYSFFPKKPMIAVERVESEEN
;
A
#
# COMPACT_ATOMS: atom_id res chain seq x y z
N ILE A 1 16.33 -38.80 -11.10
CA ILE A 1 15.04 -38.40 -11.73
C ILE A 1 13.92 -38.41 -10.69
N ILE A 2 13.80 -39.44 -9.84
CA ILE A 2 12.76 -39.58 -8.81
C ILE A 2 12.84 -38.46 -7.76
N SER A 3 14.04 -38.00 -7.35
CA SER A 3 14.23 -36.92 -6.38
C SER A 3 13.77 -35.54 -6.92
N LYS A 4 13.91 -35.25 -8.22
CA LYS A 4 13.43 -34.02 -8.84
C LYS A 4 11.90 -33.96 -8.96
N ILE A 5 11.25 -35.10 -9.15
CA ILE A 5 9.79 -35.22 -9.20
C ILE A 5 9.18 -35.00 -7.81
N ALA A 6 9.82 -35.52 -6.74
CA ALA A 6 9.37 -35.31 -5.37
C ALA A 6 9.41 -33.83 -4.95
N ILE A 7 10.44 -33.07 -5.38
CA ILE A 7 10.55 -31.63 -5.10
C ILE A 7 9.46 -30.85 -5.85
N TYR A 8 9.07 -31.27 -7.07
CA TYR A 8 7.98 -30.64 -7.81
C TYR A 8 6.60 -30.90 -7.15
N PHE A 9 6.37 -32.11 -6.61
CA PHE A 9 5.13 -32.42 -5.89
C PHE A 9 5.02 -31.71 -4.53
N VAL A 10 6.11 -31.51 -3.83
CA VAL A 10 6.14 -30.74 -2.57
C VAL A 10 5.86 -29.24 -2.84
N ASN A 11 6.40 -28.68 -3.93
CA ASN A 11 6.10 -27.29 -4.33
C ASN A 11 4.64 -27.10 -4.80
N LEU A 12 4.04 -28.10 -5.45
CA LEU A 12 2.62 -28.05 -5.84
C LEU A 12 1.68 -28.14 -4.62
N LYS A 13 2.02 -28.97 -3.62
CA LYS A 13 1.25 -29.02 -2.36
C LYS A 13 1.37 -27.73 -1.54
N SER A 14 2.54 -27.12 -1.46
CA SER A 14 2.72 -25.84 -0.77
C SER A 14 2.03 -24.69 -1.51
N LEU A 15 1.99 -24.71 -2.84
CA LEU A 15 1.22 -23.77 -3.65
C LEU A 15 -0.30 -23.95 -3.46
N GLN A 16 -0.80 -25.19 -3.41
CA GLN A 16 -2.22 -25.49 -3.14
C GLN A 16 -2.63 -25.09 -1.71
N ILE A 17 -1.80 -25.34 -0.71
CA ILE A 17 -2.05 -24.95 0.70
C ILE A 17 -2.09 -23.40 0.81
N ASN A 18 -1.20 -22.70 0.12
CA ASN A 18 -1.25 -21.25 0.08
C ASN A 18 -2.51 -20.74 -0.65
N PHE A 19 -2.90 -21.35 -1.77
CA PHE A 19 -4.08 -20.97 -2.52
C PHE A 19 -5.38 -21.15 -1.71
N THR A 20 -5.53 -22.27 -1.01
CA THR A 20 -6.66 -22.56 -0.12
C THR A 20 -6.71 -21.57 1.06
N LYS A 21 -5.56 -21.15 1.57
CA LYS A 21 -5.47 -20.17 2.65
C LYS A 21 -5.90 -18.76 2.20
N TYR A 22 -5.65 -18.38 0.95
CA TYR A 22 -6.06 -17.08 0.40
C TYR A 22 -7.55 -17.05 0.01
N ILE A 23 -8.09 -18.16 -0.51
CA ILE A 23 -9.54 -18.27 -0.77
C ILE A 23 -10.33 -18.17 0.55
N ALA A 24 -9.81 -18.71 1.65
CA ALA A 24 -10.41 -18.57 2.98
C ALA A 24 -10.42 -17.12 3.52
N MET A 25 -9.66 -16.18 2.93
CA MET A 25 -9.67 -14.76 3.29
C MET A 25 -10.85 -13.98 2.67
N ILE A 26 -11.50 -14.52 1.64
CA ILE A 26 -12.62 -13.85 0.95
C ILE A 26 -13.92 -14.53 1.35
N SER A 27 -14.34 -14.35 2.59
CA SER A 27 -15.69 -14.70 3.01
C SER A 27 -16.70 -13.67 2.48
N ARG A 28 -17.97 -14.06 2.37
CA ARG A 28 -19.04 -13.12 1.98
C ARG A 28 -19.15 -11.95 2.97
N ASP A 29 -18.98 -12.21 4.25
CA ASP A 29 -18.96 -11.17 5.28
C ASP A 29 -17.82 -10.17 5.04
N LYS A 30 -16.63 -10.66 4.65
CA LYS A 30 -15.50 -9.80 4.33
C LYS A 30 -15.74 -8.94 3.09
N ILE A 31 -16.39 -9.50 2.07
CA ILE A 31 -16.78 -8.74 0.86
C ILE A 31 -17.78 -7.64 1.26
N THR A 32 -18.77 -7.99 2.08
CA THR A 32 -19.77 -7.04 2.57
C THR A 32 -19.15 -5.93 3.41
N GLU A 33 -18.25 -6.28 4.33
CA GLU A 33 -17.49 -5.31 5.14
C GLU A 33 -16.75 -4.28 4.25
N ILE A 34 -15.96 -4.77 3.27
CA ILE A 34 -15.21 -3.92 2.36
C ILE A 34 -16.15 -3.05 1.52
N PHE A 35 -17.24 -3.64 1.00
CA PHE A 35 -18.20 -2.92 0.19
C PHE A 35 -18.92 -1.81 0.99
N CYS A 36 -19.40 -2.12 2.18
CA CYS A 36 -20.08 -1.12 3.02
C CYS A 36 -19.16 0.04 3.36
N MET A 37 -17.92 -0.25 3.75
CA MET A 37 -16.93 0.80 4.02
C MET A 37 -16.63 1.67 2.78
N ALA A 38 -16.49 1.06 1.59
CA ALA A 38 -16.27 1.78 0.35
C ALA A 38 -17.50 2.59 -0.07
N ASP A 39 -18.71 2.06 0.10
CA ASP A 39 -19.98 2.71 -0.27
C ASP A 39 -20.27 3.93 0.62
N ASP A 40 -20.12 3.78 1.92
CA ASP A 40 -20.27 4.88 2.88
C ASP A 40 -19.26 6.02 2.57
N PHE A 41 -18.01 5.65 2.30
CA PHE A 41 -17.00 6.64 1.90
C PHE A 41 -17.37 7.32 0.58
N CYS A 42 -17.75 6.58 -0.46
CA CYS A 42 -18.11 7.14 -1.77
C CYS A 42 -19.32 8.08 -1.66
N LYS A 43 -20.34 7.72 -0.87
CA LYS A 43 -21.50 8.59 -0.60
C LYS A 43 -21.10 9.89 0.09
N LEU A 44 -20.18 9.84 1.06
CA LEU A 44 -19.63 11.03 1.72
C LEU A 44 -18.82 11.89 0.76
N TYR A 45 -17.96 11.26 -0.03
CA TYR A 45 -17.14 11.92 -1.04
C TYR A 45 -17.99 12.66 -2.08
N ASP A 46 -19.02 12.00 -2.62
CA ASP A 46 -19.92 12.58 -3.62
C ASP A 46 -20.71 13.78 -3.05
N ARG A 47 -21.14 13.69 -1.80
CA ARG A 47 -21.78 14.82 -1.08
C ARG A 47 -20.81 15.99 -0.94
N PHE A 48 -19.57 15.71 -0.53
CA PHE A 48 -18.53 16.73 -0.39
C PHE A 48 -18.21 17.44 -1.71
N ILE A 49 -18.04 16.67 -2.80
CA ILE A 49 -17.77 17.22 -4.14
C ILE A 49 -18.92 18.10 -4.63
N LYS A 50 -20.17 17.69 -4.42
CA LYS A 50 -21.36 18.46 -4.79
C LYS A 50 -21.47 19.75 -3.96
N ALA A 51 -21.30 19.66 -2.64
CA ALA A 51 -21.43 20.81 -1.74
C ALA A 51 -20.38 21.90 -2.01
N ASN A 52 -19.15 21.51 -2.42
CA ASN A 52 -18.07 22.45 -2.69
C ASN A 52 -17.92 22.85 -4.17
N GLY A 53 -18.85 22.47 -5.02
CA GLY A 53 -18.81 22.81 -6.45
C GLY A 53 -17.60 22.25 -7.21
N LEU A 54 -16.96 21.20 -6.67
CA LEU A 54 -15.77 20.56 -7.23
C LEU A 54 -16.11 19.51 -8.31
N ALA A 55 -17.39 19.32 -8.62
CA ALA A 55 -17.80 18.43 -9.68
C ALA A 55 -17.16 18.84 -11.01
N PRO A 56 -16.60 17.90 -11.78
CA PRO A 56 -15.96 18.21 -13.05
C PRO A 56 -16.93 18.98 -13.93
N LYS A 57 -16.52 20.17 -14.37
CA LYS A 57 -17.32 20.99 -15.30
C LYS A 57 -17.57 20.18 -16.57
N ARG A 58 -18.85 20.05 -16.95
CA ARG A 58 -19.22 19.35 -18.18
C ARG A 58 -18.57 20.06 -19.37
N ASP A 59 -17.82 19.31 -20.15
CA ASP A 59 -17.32 19.75 -21.43
C ASP A 59 -18.52 19.95 -22.38
N LYS A 60 -18.83 21.20 -22.66
CA LYS A 60 -19.97 21.59 -23.51
C LYS A 60 -19.85 21.08 -24.95
N SER A 61 -18.65 20.68 -25.39
CA SER A 61 -18.39 20.14 -26.72
C SER A 61 -18.81 18.67 -26.87
N LYS A 62 -19.03 17.96 -25.77
CA LYS A 62 -19.43 16.55 -25.81
C LYS A 62 -20.95 16.39 -25.74
N ARG A 63 -21.46 15.36 -26.46
CA ARG A 63 -22.89 15.06 -26.55
C ARG A 63 -23.60 15.12 -25.20
N LYS A 64 -24.80 15.67 -25.15
CA LYS A 64 -25.63 15.89 -23.95
C LYS A 64 -26.03 14.61 -23.19
N TYR A 65 -25.96 13.44 -23.82
CA TYR A 65 -26.41 12.19 -23.24
C TYR A 65 -25.29 11.51 -22.49
N HIS A 66 -25.39 11.47 -21.18
CA HIS A 66 -24.50 10.74 -20.30
C HIS A 66 -25.32 9.62 -19.63
N ARG A 67 -25.01 8.38 -19.96
CA ARG A 67 -25.49 7.24 -19.18
C ARG A 67 -24.68 7.14 -17.89
N ASP A 68 -25.36 6.99 -16.76
CA ASP A 68 -24.68 6.64 -15.51
C ASP A 68 -23.95 5.31 -15.68
N SER A 69 -22.84 5.17 -14.96
CA SER A 69 -22.09 3.91 -14.96
C SER A 69 -22.99 2.78 -14.41
N ARG A 70 -22.92 1.59 -15.02
CA ARG A 70 -23.62 0.40 -14.53
C ARG A 70 -23.07 -0.07 -13.18
N MET A 71 -21.79 0.22 -12.93
CA MET A 71 -21.10 -0.10 -11.69
C MET A 71 -20.82 1.17 -10.91
N SER A 72 -21.04 1.14 -9.61
CA SER A 72 -20.72 2.21 -8.68
C SER A 72 -19.21 2.30 -8.41
N SER A 73 -18.73 3.45 -7.94
CA SER A 73 -17.34 3.61 -7.50
C SER A 73 -16.99 2.65 -6.36
N ALA A 74 -17.94 2.36 -5.48
CA ALA A 74 -17.77 1.41 -4.37
C ALA A 74 -17.55 -0.02 -4.88
N GLU A 75 -18.35 -0.49 -5.85
CA GLU A 75 -18.15 -1.82 -6.47
C GLU A 75 -16.77 -1.93 -7.12
N ILE A 76 -16.33 -0.89 -7.84
CA ILE A 76 -15.01 -0.88 -8.50
C ILE A 76 -13.89 -0.95 -7.46
N ILE A 77 -13.94 -0.14 -6.40
CA ILE A 77 -12.97 -0.14 -5.30
C ILE A 77 -12.94 -1.51 -4.63
N THR A 78 -14.10 -2.07 -4.31
CA THR A 78 -14.24 -3.39 -3.67
C THR A 78 -13.60 -4.48 -4.53
N ILE A 79 -13.93 -4.57 -5.82
CA ILE A 79 -13.37 -5.57 -6.72
C ILE A 79 -11.85 -5.46 -6.82
N MET A 80 -11.31 -4.23 -6.88
CA MET A 80 -9.86 -4.02 -6.89
C MET A 80 -9.19 -4.49 -5.60
N ILE A 81 -9.79 -4.27 -4.43
CA ILE A 81 -9.29 -4.78 -3.15
C ILE A 81 -9.34 -6.30 -3.10
N LEU A 82 -10.48 -6.89 -3.52
CA LEU A 82 -10.66 -8.34 -3.56
C LEU A 82 -9.62 -9.05 -4.45
N PHE A 83 -9.22 -8.43 -5.56
CA PHE A 83 -8.14 -8.95 -6.39
C PHE A 83 -6.85 -9.17 -5.60
N HIS A 84 -6.44 -8.21 -4.78
CA HIS A 84 -5.22 -8.30 -3.97
C HIS A 84 -5.35 -9.27 -2.78
N LEU A 85 -6.58 -9.55 -2.34
CA LEU A 85 -6.87 -10.56 -1.33
C LEU A 85 -6.99 -11.98 -1.91
N SER A 86 -7.31 -12.12 -3.20
CA SER A 86 -7.61 -13.41 -3.83
C SER A 86 -6.39 -14.29 -4.12
N GLY A 87 -5.18 -13.72 -4.13
CA GLY A 87 -3.95 -14.42 -4.55
C GLY A 87 -3.80 -14.63 -6.06
N TYR A 88 -4.76 -14.20 -6.88
CA TYR A 88 -4.64 -14.23 -8.33
C TYR A 88 -3.48 -13.35 -8.82
N LYS A 89 -2.70 -13.85 -9.79
CA LYS A 89 -1.57 -13.11 -10.38
C LYS A 89 -1.98 -12.19 -11.53
N CYS A 90 -3.16 -12.41 -12.11
CA CYS A 90 -3.65 -11.67 -13.27
C CYS A 90 -5.05 -11.15 -13.00
N PHE A 91 -5.20 -9.82 -12.99
CA PHE A 91 -6.49 -9.17 -12.75
C PHE A 91 -7.56 -9.61 -13.74
N LYS A 92 -7.21 -9.74 -15.03
CA LYS A 92 -8.17 -10.20 -16.05
C LYS A 92 -8.77 -11.58 -15.72
N HIS A 93 -7.93 -12.53 -15.29
CA HIS A 93 -8.40 -13.88 -14.93
C HIS A 93 -9.27 -13.83 -13.66
N PHE A 94 -8.87 -13.05 -12.64
CA PHE A 94 -9.69 -12.84 -11.45
C PHE A 94 -11.05 -12.25 -11.81
N TYR A 95 -11.07 -11.18 -12.62
CA TYR A 95 -12.31 -10.49 -12.98
C TYR A 95 -13.28 -11.39 -13.75
N ILE A 96 -12.77 -12.13 -14.76
CA ILE A 96 -13.62 -12.99 -15.59
C ILE A 96 -14.08 -14.21 -14.79
N ASN A 97 -13.16 -14.94 -14.16
CA ASN A 97 -13.47 -16.25 -13.57
C ASN A 97 -14.13 -16.13 -12.19
N GLU A 98 -13.75 -15.13 -11.37
CA GLU A 98 -14.33 -14.99 -10.03
C GLU A 98 -15.49 -14.00 -10.02
N VAL A 99 -15.25 -12.76 -10.51
CA VAL A 99 -16.26 -11.69 -10.37
C VAL A 99 -17.45 -11.95 -11.28
N GLN A 100 -17.20 -12.28 -12.56
CA GLN A 100 -18.28 -12.45 -13.55
C GLN A 100 -18.97 -13.83 -13.49
N GLU A 101 -18.29 -14.89 -13.01
CA GLU A 101 -18.85 -16.23 -12.95
C GLU A 101 -19.35 -16.62 -11.57
N HIS A 102 -18.58 -16.33 -10.52
CA HIS A 102 -18.85 -16.82 -9.16
C HIS A 102 -19.41 -15.78 -8.19
N MET A 103 -19.34 -14.47 -8.52
CA MET A 103 -19.84 -13.38 -7.65
C MET A 103 -21.01 -12.61 -8.29
N THR A 104 -21.79 -13.23 -9.17
CA THR A 104 -22.90 -12.60 -9.88
C THR A 104 -24.05 -12.17 -8.95
N ASP A 105 -24.21 -12.84 -7.84
CA ASP A 105 -25.16 -12.50 -6.78
C ASP A 105 -24.74 -11.26 -5.98
N ILE A 106 -23.42 -11.02 -5.83
CA ILE A 106 -22.85 -9.87 -5.13
C ILE A 106 -22.70 -8.68 -6.10
N PHE A 107 -22.26 -8.93 -7.32
CA PHE A 107 -22.06 -7.93 -8.37
C PHE A 107 -22.93 -8.20 -9.61
N PRO A 108 -24.27 -7.98 -9.53
CA PRO A 108 -25.20 -8.38 -10.59
C PRO A 108 -25.09 -7.54 -11.87
N LYS A 109 -24.45 -6.37 -11.80
CA LYS A 109 -24.34 -5.41 -12.91
C LYS A 109 -22.91 -5.27 -13.44
N THR A 110 -22.15 -6.36 -13.46
CA THR A 110 -20.79 -6.34 -14.01
C THR A 110 -20.76 -5.87 -15.47
N VAL A 111 -19.63 -5.29 -15.85
CA VAL A 111 -19.37 -4.84 -17.23
C VAL A 111 -18.28 -5.69 -17.86
N ALA A 112 -18.11 -5.63 -19.19
CA ALA A 112 -17.00 -6.29 -19.85
C ALA A 112 -15.64 -5.81 -19.30
N TYR A 113 -14.64 -6.69 -19.25
CA TYR A 113 -13.30 -6.40 -18.70
C TYR A 113 -12.68 -5.09 -19.22
N ASN A 114 -12.74 -4.85 -20.53
CA ASN A 114 -12.20 -3.62 -21.11
C ASN A 114 -12.90 -2.38 -20.56
N ARG A 115 -14.22 -2.45 -20.38
CA ARG A 115 -15.00 -1.36 -19.79
C ARG A 115 -14.67 -1.16 -18.32
N PHE A 116 -14.45 -2.25 -17.58
CA PHE A 116 -13.99 -2.16 -16.18
C PHE A 116 -12.66 -1.41 -16.07
N THR A 117 -11.68 -1.72 -16.94
CA THR A 117 -10.37 -1.04 -16.94
C THR A 117 -10.44 0.44 -17.33
N GLU A 118 -11.50 0.87 -18.02
CA GLU A 118 -11.78 2.30 -18.23
C GLU A 118 -12.38 2.94 -16.98
N LEU A 119 -13.29 2.24 -16.32
CA LEU A 119 -13.96 2.72 -15.10
C LEU A 119 -13.00 2.82 -13.92
N GLU A 120 -12.04 1.90 -13.75
CA GLU A 120 -11.04 1.99 -12.68
C GLU A 120 -10.27 3.31 -12.68
N ARG A 121 -10.11 3.95 -13.86
CA ARG A 121 -9.45 5.26 -13.96
C ARG A 121 -10.25 6.40 -13.34
N THR A 122 -11.55 6.24 -13.26
CA THR A 122 -12.44 7.28 -12.70
C THR A 122 -12.41 7.31 -11.19
N VAL A 123 -11.99 6.21 -10.54
CA VAL A 123 -11.96 6.08 -9.09
C VAL A 123 -10.60 6.40 -8.45
N VAL A 124 -9.60 6.86 -9.22
CA VAL A 124 -8.24 7.11 -8.70
C VAL A 124 -8.25 8.04 -7.48
N ILE A 125 -8.87 9.22 -7.60
CA ILE A 125 -8.89 10.22 -6.52
C ILE A 125 -9.70 9.72 -5.32
N PRO A 126 -10.96 9.28 -5.47
CA PRO A 126 -11.70 8.74 -4.34
C PRO A 126 -11.00 7.53 -3.71
N PHE A 127 -10.32 6.68 -4.48
CA PHE A 127 -9.60 5.55 -3.93
C PHE A 127 -8.38 5.96 -3.07
N ILE A 128 -7.58 6.94 -3.52
CA ILE A 128 -6.48 7.49 -2.72
C ILE A 128 -7.02 8.04 -1.39
N LEU A 129 -8.11 8.79 -1.43
CA LEU A 129 -8.73 9.35 -0.24
C LEU A 129 -9.35 8.27 0.67
N PHE A 130 -9.97 7.24 0.09
CA PHE A 130 -10.47 6.08 0.82
C PHE A 130 -9.34 5.40 1.60
N VAL A 131 -8.22 5.10 0.94
CA VAL A 131 -7.07 4.48 1.60
C VAL A 131 -6.57 5.34 2.75
N LYS A 132 -6.37 6.64 2.52
CA LYS A 132 -5.88 7.57 3.55
C LYS A 132 -6.85 7.76 4.71
N ARG A 133 -8.16 7.69 4.49
CA ARG A 133 -9.16 7.97 5.51
C ARG A 133 -9.65 6.73 6.25
N CYS A 134 -9.78 5.60 5.54
CA CYS A 134 -10.43 4.41 6.03
C CYS A 134 -9.47 3.23 6.29
N CYS A 135 -8.31 3.20 5.62
CA CYS A 135 -7.41 2.05 5.69
C CYS A 135 -6.13 2.30 6.51
N MET A 136 -5.93 3.52 7.03
CA MET A 136 -4.78 3.85 7.87
C MET A 136 -5.12 3.66 9.34
N GLY A 137 -4.13 3.17 10.11
CA GLY A 137 -4.21 3.06 11.56
C GLY A 137 -3.97 4.39 12.27
N LYS A 138 -3.95 4.34 13.59
CA LYS A 138 -3.65 5.49 14.46
C LYS A 138 -2.26 5.38 15.05
N CYS A 139 -1.57 6.52 15.20
CA CYS A 139 -0.30 6.56 15.92
C CYS A 139 -0.54 6.25 17.40
N THR A 140 0.32 5.42 17.96
CA THR A 140 0.28 4.92 19.34
C THR A 140 1.47 5.42 20.16
N GLY A 141 2.32 6.26 19.55
CA GLY A 141 3.56 6.75 20.15
C GLY A 141 4.80 5.95 19.79
N ILE A 142 4.66 4.80 19.11
CA ILE A 142 5.77 4.03 18.55
C ILE A 142 5.48 3.77 17.08
N SER A 143 6.39 4.20 16.22
CA SER A 143 6.24 4.05 14.78
C SER A 143 7.54 3.58 14.14
N PHE A 144 7.45 2.91 13.00
CA PHE A 144 8.57 2.40 12.23
C PHE A 144 8.49 2.94 10.81
N VAL A 145 9.62 3.41 10.27
CA VAL A 145 9.72 3.94 8.90
C VAL A 145 10.68 3.11 8.07
N ASP A 146 10.28 2.81 6.84
CA ASP A 146 11.15 2.17 5.85
C ASP A 146 10.68 2.52 4.43
N SER A 147 11.54 2.23 3.44
CA SER A 147 11.22 2.35 2.03
C SER A 147 11.37 1.03 1.30
N THR A 148 10.46 0.76 0.37
CA THR A 148 10.56 -0.41 -0.48
C THR A 148 10.47 -0.02 -1.96
N LEU A 149 11.14 -0.79 -2.81
CA LEU A 149 11.23 -0.51 -4.25
C LEU A 149 9.97 -0.97 -4.96
N LEU A 150 9.52 -0.20 -5.93
CA LEU A 150 8.49 -0.57 -6.91
C LEU A 150 9.12 -0.50 -8.31
N ARG A 151 9.59 -1.63 -8.80
CA ARG A 151 10.20 -1.74 -10.13
C ARG A 151 9.11 -1.70 -11.20
N VAL A 152 9.31 -0.88 -12.22
CA VAL A 152 8.35 -0.78 -13.33
C VAL A 152 8.77 -1.54 -14.58
N CYS A 153 10.06 -1.80 -14.73
CA CYS A 153 10.60 -2.68 -15.79
C CYS A 153 12.02 -3.16 -15.45
N ARG A 154 12.50 -4.15 -16.18
CA ARG A 154 13.90 -4.57 -16.13
C ARG A 154 14.82 -3.47 -16.69
N ASN A 155 16.03 -3.31 -16.12
CA ASN A 155 16.98 -2.26 -16.52
C ASN A 155 17.28 -2.23 -18.03
N GLN A 156 17.33 -3.39 -18.67
CA GLN A 156 17.55 -3.53 -20.12
C GLN A 156 16.43 -2.90 -20.97
N ARG A 157 15.24 -2.70 -20.40
CA ARG A 157 14.04 -2.21 -21.10
C ARG A 157 13.71 -0.74 -20.81
N ILE A 158 14.56 -0.02 -20.08
CA ILE A 158 14.29 1.36 -19.64
C ILE A 158 14.07 2.27 -20.85
N HIS A 159 14.91 2.18 -21.88
CA HIS A 159 14.81 3.01 -23.09
C HIS A 159 13.55 2.75 -23.92
N MET A 160 12.98 1.55 -23.82
CA MET A 160 11.73 1.18 -24.51
C MET A 160 10.48 1.48 -23.69
N HIS A 161 10.65 1.82 -22.40
CA HIS A 161 9.53 2.01 -21.49
C HIS A 161 8.93 3.40 -21.64
N LYS A 162 7.69 3.48 -22.17
CA LYS A 162 7.01 4.74 -22.50
C LYS A 162 6.10 5.25 -21.37
N VAL A 163 5.44 4.33 -20.62
CA VAL A 163 4.36 4.65 -19.67
C VAL A 163 4.82 5.58 -18.54
N PHE A 164 5.99 5.31 -17.96
CA PHE A 164 6.54 6.07 -16.83
C PHE A 164 7.74 6.95 -17.22
N LYS A 165 7.93 7.22 -18.53
CA LYS A 165 9.00 8.10 -19.00
C LYS A 165 8.82 9.50 -18.40
N GLY A 166 9.87 10.02 -17.77
CA GLY A 166 9.86 11.32 -17.10
C GLY A 166 9.28 11.31 -15.68
N ILE A 167 8.64 10.21 -15.23
CA ILE A 167 8.05 10.09 -13.90
C ILE A 167 8.86 9.12 -13.04
N ALA A 168 9.13 7.91 -13.55
CA ALA A 168 10.02 6.96 -12.90
C ALA A 168 11.49 7.34 -13.15
N GLN A 169 12.35 7.02 -12.19
CA GLN A 169 13.80 7.29 -12.27
C GLN A 169 14.61 6.06 -11.89
N ARG A 170 15.89 6.05 -12.31
CA ARG A 170 16.86 5.06 -11.87
C ARG A 170 17.24 5.34 -10.41
N GLY A 171 17.13 4.34 -9.57
CA GLY A 171 17.61 4.36 -8.19
C GLY A 171 18.61 3.24 -7.94
N GLN A 172 19.39 3.37 -6.89
CA GLN A 172 20.34 2.37 -6.41
C GLN A 172 19.84 1.80 -5.09
N CYS A 173 19.98 0.49 -4.91
CA CYS A 173 19.74 -0.22 -3.67
C CYS A 173 20.83 -1.24 -3.41
N SER A 174 20.79 -1.94 -2.27
CA SER A 174 21.76 -3.00 -1.91
C SER A 174 21.85 -4.12 -2.96
N MET A 175 20.79 -4.37 -3.71
CA MET A 175 20.72 -5.37 -4.79
C MET A 175 21.11 -4.82 -6.17
N GLY A 176 21.62 -3.58 -6.27
CA GLY A 176 22.03 -2.91 -7.50
C GLY A 176 21.05 -1.85 -8.00
N TRP A 177 21.13 -1.54 -9.30
CA TRP A 177 20.30 -0.51 -9.93
C TRP A 177 18.90 -1.03 -10.28
N PHE A 178 17.90 -0.17 -10.12
CA PHE A 178 16.53 -0.41 -10.56
C PHE A 178 15.95 0.82 -11.25
N TYR A 179 14.87 0.64 -12.00
CA TYR A 179 14.09 1.73 -12.60
C TYR A 179 12.65 1.65 -12.11
N GLY A 180 12.18 2.72 -11.48
CA GLY A 180 10.83 2.73 -10.90
C GLY A 180 10.65 3.81 -9.84
N PHE A 181 9.93 3.42 -8.80
CA PHE A 181 9.56 4.26 -7.66
C PHE A 181 10.06 3.66 -6.35
N LYS A 182 10.04 4.45 -5.30
CA LYS A 182 10.12 4.00 -3.90
C LYS A 182 8.79 4.25 -3.22
N LEU A 183 8.31 3.26 -2.52
CA LEU A 183 7.18 3.37 -1.60
C LEU A 183 7.74 3.52 -0.20
N HIS A 184 7.53 4.68 0.40
CA HIS A 184 7.88 4.98 1.78
C HIS A 184 6.67 4.70 2.65
N LEU A 185 6.87 3.96 3.73
CA LEU A 185 5.81 3.54 4.64
C LEU A 185 6.16 3.91 6.07
N ILE A 186 5.14 4.25 6.83
CA ILE A 186 5.21 4.33 8.29
C ILE A 186 4.13 3.40 8.84
N CYS A 187 4.50 2.57 9.81
CA CYS A 187 3.56 1.70 10.53
C CYS A 187 3.71 1.86 12.05
N ASN A 188 2.69 1.44 12.79
CA ASN A 188 2.76 1.33 14.25
C ASN A 188 3.23 -0.07 14.69
N GLU A 189 3.34 -0.31 15.99
CA GLU A 189 3.72 -1.60 16.59
C GLU A 189 2.68 -2.70 16.40
N MET A 190 1.46 -2.34 16.03
CA MET A 190 0.38 -3.29 15.71
C MET A 190 0.38 -3.69 14.22
N GLY A 191 1.37 -3.22 13.45
CA GLY A 191 1.49 -3.51 12.03
C GLY A 191 0.51 -2.75 11.14
N GLU A 192 -0.15 -1.73 11.64
CA GLU A 192 -1.05 -0.90 10.84
C GLU A 192 -0.26 0.19 10.12
N LEU A 193 -0.60 0.44 8.86
CA LEU A 193 -0.01 1.55 8.10
C LEU A 193 -0.55 2.88 8.62
N LEU A 194 0.34 3.80 8.96
CA LEU A 194 -0.02 5.16 9.41
C LEU A 194 0.05 6.17 8.27
N SER A 195 1.05 6.03 7.41
CA SER A 195 1.28 6.94 6.29
C SER A 195 2.02 6.24 5.17
N PHE A 196 1.82 6.70 3.94
CA PHE A 196 2.59 6.26 2.78
C PHE A 196 2.88 7.42 1.84
N MET A 197 4.01 7.32 1.13
CA MET A 197 4.40 8.24 0.06
C MET A 197 5.13 7.50 -1.05
N VAL A 198 4.88 7.90 -2.29
CA VAL A 198 5.57 7.35 -3.47
C VAL A 198 6.47 8.42 -4.04
N THR A 199 7.74 8.09 -4.27
CA THR A 199 8.72 8.98 -4.89
C THR A 199 9.40 8.29 -6.08
N PRO A 200 9.96 9.06 -7.03
CA PRO A 200 10.86 8.50 -8.04
C PRO A 200 12.03 7.75 -7.39
N GLY A 201 12.56 6.72 -8.08
CA GLY A 201 13.56 5.81 -7.53
C GLY A 201 14.89 6.45 -7.08
N ASN A 202 15.23 7.63 -7.62
CA ASN A 202 16.45 8.38 -7.29
C ASN A 202 16.32 9.28 -6.05
N VAL A 203 15.11 9.44 -5.50
CA VAL A 203 14.89 10.28 -4.32
C VAL A 203 15.48 9.63 -3.07
N ASP A 204 16.14 10.42 -2.23
CA ASP A 204 16.70 9.96 -0.95
C ASP A 204 15.57 9.53 0.00
N ASP A 205 15.79 8.45 0.76
CA ASP A 205 14.78 7.91 1.68
C ASP A 205 14.41 8.86 2.82
N ARG A 206 15.24 9.87 3.06
CA ARG A 206 15.04 10.92 4.05
C ARG A 206 14.07 12.02 3.60
N GLU A 207 13.93 12.25 2.28
CA GLU A 207 13.11 13.35 1.77
C GLU A 207 11.64 13.30 2.20
N PRO A 208 10.96 12.14 2.22
CA PRO A 208 9.59 12.06 2.73
C PRO A 208 9.41 12.55 4.16
N LEU A 209 10.40 12.36 5.04
CA LEU A 209 10.33 12.85 6.43
C LEU A 209 10.35 14.38 6.55
N LYS A 210 10.76 15.09 5.51
CA LYS A 210 10.67 16.57 5.45
C LYS A 210 9.26 17.04 5.08
N ASN A 211 8.42 16.17 4.55
CA ASN A 211 7.07 16.50 4.14
C ASN A 211 6.11 16.41 5.33
N LYS A 212 5.54 17.55 5.70
CA LYS A 212 4.65 17.67 6.86
C LYS A 212 3.46 16.71 6.78
N THR A 213 2.85 16.52 5.62
CA THR A 213 1.70 15.62 5.46
C THR A 213 2.03 14.13 5.63
N PHE A 214 3.31 13.75 5.49
CA PHE A 214 3.76 12.37 5.67
C PHE A 214 3.92 12.00 7.15
N VAL A 215 4.26 13.00 8.00
CA VAL A 215 4.54 12.84 9.43
C VAL A 215 3.49 13.46 10.33
N GLU A 216 2.48 14.13 9.78
CA GLU A 216 1.49 14.97 10.48
C GLU A 216 0.76 14.27 11.64
N GLN A 217 0.51 12.96 11.50
CA GLN A 217 -0.22 12.19 12.51
C GLN A 217 0.68 11.49 13.52
N LEU A 218 2.00 11.71 13.44
CA LEU A 218 2.97 11.03 14.28
C LEU A 218 3.28 11.82 15.54
N PHE A 219 3.54 11.09 16.61
CA PHE A 219 4.12 11.58 17.84
C PHE A 219 4.94 10.48 18.53
N GLY A 220 5.79 10.87 19.49
CA GLY A 220 6.59 9.93 20.25
C GLY A 220 7.81 9.41 19.48
N LYS A 221 8.00 8.09 19.39
CA LYS A 221 9.21 7.48 18.84
C LYS A 221 9.00 7.00 17.39
N LEU A 222 9.90 7.44 16.49
CA LEU A 222 9.98 6.97 15.12
C LEU A 222 11.28 6.19 14.90
N VAL A 223 11.19 4.90 14.61
CA VAL A 223 12.33 4.00 14.44
C VAL A 223 12.64 3.81 12.95
N GLY A 224 13.85 4.16 12.55
CA GLY A 224 14.30 4.03 11.16
C GLY A 224 15.64 3.31 11.03
N ASP A 225 16.04 3.00 9.78
CA ASP A 225 17.37 2.47 9.48
C ASP A 225 18.45 3.56 9.52
N LYS A 226 19.72 3.15 9.44
CA LYS A 226 20.90 4.05 9.37
C LYS A 226 20.84 5.05 8.21
N GLY A 227 20.09 4.73 7.16
CA GLY A 227 19.84 5.61 6.02
C GLY A 227 19.15 6.91 6.39
N TYR A 228 18.34 6.92 7.46
CA TYR A 228 17.58 8.08 7.90
C TYR A 228 18.36 9.08 8.78
N ILE A 229 19.65 8.84 9.05
CA ILE A 229 20.48 9.74 9.86
C ILE A 229 20.68 11.08 9.16
N SER A 230 20.17 12.16 9.75
CA SER A 230 20.38 13.55 9.33
C SER A 230 20.12 14.47 10.53
N LYS A 231 21.04 15.42 10.79
CA LYS A 231 20.87 16.41 11.86
C LYS A 231 19.63 17.27 11.63
N ASP A 232 19.43 17.73 10.41
CA ASP A 232 18.31 18.61 10.05
C ASP A 232 16.95 17.93 10.26
N ILE A 233 16.86 16.65 9.84
CA ILE A 233 15.63 15.86 10.01
C ILE A 233 15.38 15.60 11.50
N PHE A 234 16.43 15.22 12.25
CA PHE A 234 16.32 15.00 13.69
C PHE A 234 15.79 16.25 14.40
N SER A 235 16.39 17.40 14.15
CA SER A 235 15.96 18.67 14.77
C SER A 235 14.53 19.04 14.39
N LYS A 236 14.15 18.87 13.12
CA LYS A 236 12.80 19.15 12.63
C LYS A 236 11.76 18.26 13.29
N LEU A 237 11.98 16.95 13.25
CA LEU A 237 11.05 15.97 13.84
C LEU A 237 10.92 16.15 15.35
N PHE A 238 12.04 16.50 16.03
CA PHE A 238 12.02 16.76 17.48
C PHE A 238 11.14 17.96 17.85
N VAL A 239 11.17 19.03 17.07
CA VAL A 239 10.27 20.18 17.25
C VAL A 239 8.81 19.78 17.07
N ASP A 240 8.52 18.84 16.15
CA ASP A 240 7.19 18.30 15.91
C ASP A 240 6.78 17.20 16.94
N GLY A 241 7.56 17.00 18.02
CA GLY A 241 7.27 16.00 19.06
C GLY A 241 7.60 14.57 18.68
N ILE A 242 8.45 14.37 17.66
CA ILE A 242 8.84 13.05 17.14
C ILE A 242 10.32 12.80 17.44
N GLN A 243 10.63 11.79 18.23
CA GLN A 243 12.00 11.35 18.50
C GLN A 243 12.42 10.30 17.46
N LEU A 244 13.31 10.67 16.54
CA LEU A 244 13.87 9.73 15.56
C LEU A 244 14.93 8.84 16.22
N ILE A 245 14.75 7.52 16.15
CA ILE A 245 15.66 6.50 16.68
C ILE A 245 16.25 5.71 15.53
N THR A 246 17.59 5.74 15.39
CA THR A 246 18.32 5.00 14.36
C THR A 246 19.57 4.33 14.94
N LYS A 247 20.04 3.25 14.31
CA LYS A 247 21.36 2.70 14.61
C LYS A 247 22.43 3.68 14.20
N LEU A 248 23.37 4.01 15.09
CA LEU A 248 24.52 4.86 14.78
C LEU A 248 25.45 4.19 13.75
N ARG A 249 26.13 4.99 12.95
CA ARG A 249 27.24 4.53 12.11
C ARG A 249 28.48 4.30 12.97
N ASN A 250 29.36 3.36 12.58
CA ASN A 250 30.52 2.99 13.37
C ASN A 250 31.48 4.16 13.68
N ASN A 251 31.48 5.20 12.83
CA ASN A 251 32.31 6.41 12.97
C ASN A 251 31.63 7.56 13.73
N MET A 252 30.45 7.36 14.30
CA MET A 252 29.74 8.37 15.09
C MET A 252 30.00 8.12 16.57
N LYS A 253 30.33 9.21 17.31
CA LYS A 253 30.38 9.16 18.79
C LYS A 253 29.01 8.77 19.32
N GLY A 254 28.97 7.74 20.16
CA GLY A 254 27.73 7.16 20.66
C GLY A 254 26.98 8.13 21.56
N GLN A 255 25.71 8.34 21.27
CA GLN A 255 24.75 8.88 22.20
C GLN A 255 24.31 7.74 23.13
N ILE A 256 24.17 7.98 24.41
CA ILE A 256 23.68 6.98 25.36
C ILE A 256 22.24 6.64 24.96
N MET A 257 22.05 5.44 24.45
CA MET A 257 20.76 4.94 24.00
C MET A 257 20.12 4.16 25.13
N THR A 258 18.87 4.42 25.44
CA THR A 258 18.13 3.66 26.46
C THR A 258 17.96 2.20 26.07
N LEU A 259 17.74 1.34 27.05
CA LEU A 259 17.50 -0.08 26.80
C LEU A 259 16.25 -0.27 25.92
N SER A 260 15.19 0.49 26.16
CA SER A 260 13.95 0.47 25.36
C SER A 260 14.22 0.82 23.90
N ASP A 261 15.04 1.84 23.61
CA ASP A 261 15.37 2.23 22.24
C ASP A 261 16.18 1.13 21.52
N LYS A 262 17.09 0.46 22.23
CA LYS A 262 17.82 -0.69 21.69
C LYS A 262 16.89 -1.86 21.34
N ILE A 263 15.87 -2.11 22.15
CA ILE A 263 14.86 -3.13 21.88
C ILE A 263 14.04 -2.75 20.66
N LEU A 264 13.55 -1.50 20.55
CA LEU A 264 12.79 -1.03 19.39
C LEU A 264 13.58 -1.15 18.10
N LEU A 265 14.88 -0.82 18.11
CA LEU A 265 15.75 -1.01 16.95
C LEU A 265 15.89 -2.47 16.51
N ARG A 266 15.85 -3.42 17.44
CA ARG A 266 15.83 -4.86 17.10
C ARG A 266 14.48 -5.28 16.51
N LYS A 267 13.38 -4.68 16.99
CA LYS A 267 12.00 -4.95 16.54
C LYS A 267 11.65 -4.28 15.21
N ARG A 268 12.53 -3.44 14.63
CA ARG A 268 12.32 -2.79 13.32
C ARG A 268 11.99 -3.77 12.19
N ALA A 269 12.36 -5.04 12.32
CA ALA A 269 12.01 -6.09 11.36
C ALA A 269 10.49 -6.16 11.05
N ILE A 270 9.62 -5.58 11.90
CA ILE A 270 8.17 -5.51 11.64
C ILE A 270 7.86 -4.83 10.30
N ILE A 271 8.50 -3.69 10.01
CA ILE A 271 8.21 -2.97 8.77
C ILE A 271 8.81 -3.67 7.54
N GLU A 272 9.88 -4.44 7.72
CA GLU A 272 10.44 -5.31 6.66
C GLU A 272 9.45 -6.43 6.32
N THR A 273 8.82 -7.04 7.34
CA THR A 273 7.76 -8.04 7.15
C THR A 273 6.55 -7.44 6.45
N ILE A 274 6.12 -6.23 6.81
CA ILE A 274 5.02 -5.53 6.14
C ILE A 274 5.35 -5.28 4.66
N ASN A 275 6.57 -4.82 4.37
CA ASN A 275 7.04 -4.62 3.01
C ASN A 275 7.01 -5.92 2.18
N ASP A 276 7.37 -7.04 2.81
CA ASP A 276 7.33 -8.37 2.19
C ASP A 276 5.88 -8.83 1.93
N GLU A 277 4.99 -8.68 2.89
CA GLU A 277 3.56 -9.00 2.75
C GLU A 277 2.90 -8.16 1.65
N LEU A 278 3.18 -6.87 1.60
CA LEU A 278 2.68 -5.98 0.54
C LEU A 278 3.14 -6.43 -0.86
N LYS A 279 4.39 -6.88 -1.00
CA LYS A 279 4.93 -7.34 -2.29
C LYS A 279 4.47 -8.73 -2.68
N ASN A 280 4.50 -9.67 -1.74
CA ASN A 280 4.32 -11.09 -2.04
C ASN A 280 2.88 -11.55 -1.85
N ILE A 281 2.16 -10.98 -0.88
CA ILE A 281 0.75 -11.30 -0.62
C ILE A 281 -0.15 -10.33 -1.38
N ALA A 282 -0.08 -9.04 -1.08
CA ALA A 282 -0.88 -8.02 -1.75
C ALA A 282 -0.38 -7.66 -3.16
N GLN A 283 0.76 -8.18 -3.59
CA GLN A 283 1.29 -8.11 -4.96
C GLN A 283 1.34 -6.68 -5.54
N ILE A 284 1.72 -5.68 -4.73
CA ILE A 284 1.77 -4.27 -5.15
C ILE A 284 2.82 -4.01 -6.23
N GLU A 285 3.86 -4.84 -6.35
CA GLU A 285 4.90 -4.72 -7.35
C GLU A 285 4.48 -5.43 -8.64
N HIS A 286 3.76 -4.73 -9.49
CA HIS A 286 3.34 -5.22 -10.79
C HIS A 286 4.03 -4.45 -11.92
N SER A 287 4.79 -5.14 -12.77
CA SER A 287 5.64 -4.53 -13.79
C SER A 287 4.95 -4.25 -15.14
N ARG A 288 3.68 -4.58 -15.31
CA ARG A 288 2.98 -4.54 -16.61
C ARG A 288 1.85 -3.52 -16.70
N HIS A 289 1.93 -2.43 -15.95
CA HIS A 289 0.95 -1.35 -16.03
C HIS A 289 1.02 -0.63 -17.37
N ARG A 290 -0.16 -0.40 -17.98
CA ARG A 290 -0.30 0.31 -19.25
C ARG A 290 -0.57 1.81 -19.09
N SER A 291 -0.78 2.28 -17.86
CA SER A 291 -1.01 3.68 -17.53
C SER A 291 -0.56 3.99 -16.11
N VAL A 292 -0.25 5.26 -15.85
CA VAL A 292 0.05 5.75 -14.49
C VAL A 292 -1.16 5.59 -13.58
N THR A 293 -2.36 5.88 -14.10
CA THR A 293 -3.62 5.72 -13.36
C THR A 293 -3.85 4.27 -12.92
N GLY A 294 -3.67 3.28 -13.82
CA GLY A 294 -3.79 1.87 -13.46
C GLY A 294 -2.74 1.42 -12.43
N PHE A 295 -1.51 1.95 -12.52
CA PHE A 295 -0.49 1.72 -11.48
C PHE A 295 -0.96 2.27 -10.13
N THR A 296 -1.48 3.50 -10.10
CA THR A 296 -1.94 4.12 -8.85
C THR A 296 -3.10 3.36 -8.23
N VAL A 297 -4.11 2.97 -9.03
CA VAL A 297 -5.25 2.17 -8.54
C VAL A 297 -4.79 0.83 -7.98
N ASN A 298 -3.91 0.13 -8.69
CA ASN A 298 -3.35 -1.14 -8.22
C ASN A 298 -2.59 -0.99 -6.89
N LEU A 299 -1.76 0.05 -6.76
CA LEU A 299 -1.04 0.33 -5.52
C LEU A 299 -2.01 0.65 -4.37
N MET A 300 -3.01 1.50 -4.61
CA MET A 300 -4.03 1.83 -3.60
C MET A 300 -4.81 0.58 -3.19
N ALA A 301 -5.17 -0.26 -4.14
CA ALA A 301 -5.88 -1.51 -3.88
C ALA A 301 -5.05 -2.47 -3.03
N GLY A 302 -3.75 -2.60 -3.28
CA GLY A 302 -2.85 -3.42 -2.47
C GLY A 302 -2.67 -2.88 -1.05
N LEU A 303 -2.51 -1.55 -0.88
CA LEU A 303 -2.44 -0.93 0.44
C LEU A 303 -3.76 -1.09 1.22
N ALA A 304 -4.90 -0.92 0.54
CA ALA A 304 -6.20 -1.17 1.14
C ALA A 304 -6.37 -2.65 1.53
N ALA A 305 -6.02 -3.59 0.64
CA ALA A 305 -6.11 -5.01 0.91
C ALA A 305 -5.30 -5.42 2.15
N TYR A 306 -4.11 -4.83 2.33
CA TYR A 306 -3.31 -5.05 3.53
C TYR A 306 -4.06 -4.67 4.82
N SER A 307 -4.84 -3.58 4.82
CA SER A 307 -5.62 -3.18 5.99
C SER A 307 -6.65 -4.24 6.41
N PHE A 308 -7.12 -5.06 5.48
CA PHE A 308 -8.08 -6.14 5.69
C PHE A 308 -7.45 -7.51 5.94
N PHE A 309 -6.12 -7.62 6.05
CA PHE A 309 -5.48 -8.89 6.39
C PHE A 309 -5.94 -9.39 7.77
N PRO A 310 -6.25 -10.68 7.91
CA PRO A 310 -6.77 -11.24 9.17
C PRO A 310 -5.73 -11.22 10.29
N LYS A 311 -4.45 -11.23 9.93
CA LYS A 311 -3.32 -11.17 10.85
C LYS A 311 -2.27 -10.22 10.29
N LYS A 312 -1.88 -9.24 11.10
CA LYS A 312 -0.77 -8.32 10.80
C LYS A 312 0.44 -8.65 11.67
N PRO A 313 1.66 -8.40 11.21
CA PRO A 313 2.85 -8.44 12.06
C PRO A 313 2.65 -7.48 13.23
N MET A 314 2.89 -7.92 14.46
CA MET A 314 2.73 -7.07 15.63
C MET A 314 3.84 -7.29 16.65
N ILE A 315 4.11 -6.27 17.46
CA ILE A 315 5.04 -6.31 18.57
C ILE A 315 4.23 -6.13 19.84
N ALA A 316 4.30 -7.11 20.75
CA ALA A 316 3.76 -6.92 22.08
C ALA A 316 4.60 -5.86 22.82
N VAL A 317 4.00 -4.75 23.18
CA VAL A 317 4.59 -3.67 23.99
C VAL A 317 3.78 -3.60 25.28
N GLU A 318 4.38 -4.00 26.38
CA GLU A 318 3.82 -3.74 27.71
C GLU A 318 4.13 -2.28 28.07
N ARG A 319 3.10 -1.49 28.24
CA ARG A 319 3.21 -0.12 28.78
C ARG A 319 3.19 -0.25 30.29
N VAL A 320 4.31 0.00 30.94
CA VAL A 320 4.33 0.20 32.37
C VAL A 320 3.73 1.59 32.60
N GLU A 321 2.49 1.66 33.04
CA GLU A 321 1.94 2.88 33.59
C GLU A 321 2.78 3.25 34.79
N SER A 322 3.49 4.40 34.73
CA SER A 322 4.13 4.96 35.91
C SER A 322 2.99 5.38 36.83
N GLU A 323 2.80 4.66 37.92
CA GLU A 323 2.01 5.19 39.03
C GLU A 323 2.70 6.50 39.46
N GLU A 324 2.08 7.62 39.10
CA GLU A 324 2.41 8.91 39.68
C GLU A 324 1.95 8.88 41.13
N ASN A 325 2.92 8.72 42.07
CA ASN A 325 2.76 9.01 43.49
C ASN A 325 2.94 10.50 43.73
#